data_f070fc15d92ecd11c3f7c2654733b778
#
_entry.id   f070fc15d92ecd11c3f7c2654733b778
#
_cell.length_a   1.000
_cell.length_b   1.000
_cell.length_c   1.000
_cell.angle_alpha   90.00
_cell.angle_beta   90.00
_cell.angle_gamma   90.00
#
_symmetry.space_group_name_H-M   'P 1'
#
loop_
_entity.id
_entity.type
_entity.pdbx_description
1 polymer ?
#
loop_
_entity_poly.entity_id
_entity_poly.type
_entity_poly.pdbx_seq_one_letter_code
_entity_poly.pdbx_strand_id
1 'polypeptide(L)'
;MFIQQTDLFRGMRKEFVKKVYDTAVKESLEKDVVLFLEGDKAEYFYVLLKGRVKLAVGAIRQLVHVVERPGEAFGWSSLVGRELYSATAKCMADTKLLKFDSKEFQKVLEKDPSNGLALFRGLSGALGERLISSYGALAFAQPSEEHRTYGSSLTLQQAGSEISESP
;
A
#
# COMPACT_ATOMS: atom_id res chain seq x y z
N MET A 1 -11.61 24.04 1.49
CA MET A 1 -11.19 23.19 2.62
C MET A 1 -10.31 22.08 2.04
N PHE A 2 -9.07 21.99 2.45
CA PHE A 2 -8.02 21.17 1.81
C PHE A 2 -8.38 19.68 1.63
N ILE A 3 -9.14 19.11 2.57
CA ILE A 3 -9.53 17.68 2.58
C ILE A 3 -10.46 17.28 1.44
N GLN A 4 -11.24 18.20 0.89
CA GLN A 4 -12.12 17.89 -0.25
C GLN A 4 -11.39 17.58 -1.55
N GLN A 5 -10.12 17.96 -1.65
CA GLN A 5 -9.27 17.73 -2.83
C GLN A 5 -8.46 16.43 -2.73
N THR A 6 -8.57 15.72 -1.59
CA THR A 6 -7.87 14.46 -1.40
C THR A 6 -8.57 13.36 -2.19
N ASP A 7 -7.81 12.42 -2.71
CA ASP A 7 -8.36 11.33 -3.52
C ASP A 7 -9.42 10.52 -2.76
N LEU A 8 -9.28 10.41 -1.43
CA LEU A 8 -10.22 9.68 -0.57
C LEU A 8 -11.61 10.35 -0.48
N PHE A 9 -11.68 11.69 -0.47
CA PHE A 9 -12.94 12.44 -0.28
C PHE A 9 -13.44 13.12 -1.56
N ARG A 10 -12.83 12.81 -2.69
CA ARG A 10 -13.23 13.38 -3.99
C ARG A 10 -14.66 12.98 -4.34
N GLY A 11 -15.46 13.94 -4.77
CA GLY A 11 -16.84 13.72 -5.20
C GLY A 11 -17.87 13.60 -4.08
N MET A 12 -17.46 13.70 -2.81
CA MET A 12 -18.38 13.68 -1.68
C MET A 12 -18.99 15.05 -1.40
N ARG A 13 -20.18 15.04 -0.79
CA ARG A 13 -20.87 16.29 -0.39
C ARG A 13 -20.06 17.00 0.71
N LYS A 14 -20.01 18.34 0.64
CA LYS A 14 -19.25 19.18 1.57
C LYS A 14 -19.65 18.98 3.02
N GLU A 15 -20.95 18.82 3.27
CA GLU A 15 -21.53 18.60 4.59
C GLU A 15 -21.06 17.26 5.18
N PHE A 16 -20.95 16.23 4.35
CA PHE A 16 -20.44 14.93 4.77
C PHE A 16 -18.96 15.01 5.12
N VAL A 17 -18.15 15.60 4.22
CA VAL A 17 -16.71 15.77 4.47
C VAL A 17 -16.46 16.59 5.74
N LYS A 18 -17.30 17.60 6.03
CA LYS A 18 -17.23 18.35 7.28
C LYS A 18 -17.51 17.47 8.50
N LYS A 19 -18.59 16.66 8.47
CA LYS A 19 -18.91 15.72 9.54
C LYS A 19 -17.77 14.75 9.82
N VAL A 20 -17.16 14.21 8.78
CA VAL A 20 -16.00 13.34 8.88
C VAL A 20 -14.81 14.09 9.51
N TYR A 21 -14.55 15.30 9.05
CA TYR A 21 -13.47 16.11 9.59
C TYR A 21 -13.64 16.43 11.08
N ASP A 22 -14.88 16.67 11.50
CA ASP A 22 -15.21 17.00 12.90
C ASP A 22 -15.00 15.80 13.86
N THR A 23 -14.86 14.57 13.34
CA THR A 23 -14.48 13.38 14.12
C THR A 23 -12.97 13.19 14.22
N ALA A 24 -12.19 13.93 13.46
CA ALA A 24 -10.74 13.78 13.40
C ALA A 24 -10.05 14.52 14.54
N VAL A 25 -9.00 13.93 15.08
CA VAL A 25 -8.03 14.58 15.96
C VAL A 25 -6.83 15.03 15.12
N LYS A 26 -6.45 16.31 15.24
CA LYS A 26 -5.21 16.82 14.64
C LYS A 26 -4.04 16.46 15.54
N GLU A 27 -3.05 15.81 14.97
CA GLU A 27 -1.80 15.50 15.67
C GLU A 27 -0.60 16.15 14.95
N SER A 28 0.37 16.59 15.75
CA SER A 28 1.69 17.04 15.28
C SER A 28 2.72 16.16 15.96
N LEU A 29 3.53 15.47 15.16
CA LEU A 29 4.48 14.47 15.60
C LEU A 29 5.86 14.84 15.08
N GLU A 30 6.87 14.60 15.90
CA GLU A 30 8.26 14.81 15.53
C GLU A 30 8.77 13.70 14.61
N LYS A 31 9.87 13.99 13.93
CA LYS A 31 10.62 12.97 13.19
C LYS A 31 10.92 11.77 14.10
N ASP A 32 10.96 10.59 13.52
CA ASP A 32 11.25 9.30 14.14
C ASP A 32 10.16 8.72 15.06
N VAL A 33 9.07 9.44 15.33
CA VAL A 33 7.91 8.91 16.06
C VAL A 33 7.28 7.75 15.29
N VAL A 34 7.01 6.64 15.99
CA VAL A 34 6.27 5.48 15.46
C VAL A 34 4.80 5.66 15.83
N LEU A 35 3.93 5.68 14.81
CA LEU A 35 2.48 5.81 15.01
C LEU A 35 1.84 4.49 15.43
N PHE A 36 2.26 3.41 14.78
CA PHE A 36 1.83 2.04 15.08
C PHE A 36 2.83 1.03 14.52
N LEU A 37 2.85 -0.15 15.10
CA LEU A 37 3.65 -1.28 14.63
C LEU A 37 2.79 -2.24 13.80
N GLU A 38 3.43 -2.96 12.90
CA GLU A 38 2.84 -4.15 12.27
C GLU A 38 2.41 -5.15 13.34
N GLY A 39 1.17 -5.63 13.28
CA GLY A 39 0.58 -6.51 14.28
C GLY A 39 -0.10 -5.81 15.44
N ASP A 40 0.03 -4.50 15.60
CA ASP A 40 -0.77 -3.75 16.56
C ASP A 40 -2.24 -3.73 16.16
N LYS A 41 -3.14 -3.56 17.14
CA LYS A 41 -4.57 -3.45 16.91
C LYS A 41 -4.89 -2.23 16.07
N ALA A 42 -5.59 -2.44 14.94
CA ALA A 42 -5.92 -1.39 13.99
C ALA A 42 -7.20 -0.65 14.42
N GLU A 43 -7.07 0.33 15.29
CA GLU A 43 -8.20 1.13 15.80
C GLU A 43 -8.36 2.47 15.07
N TYR A 44 -7.31 2.95 14.43
CA TYR A 44 -7.27 4.27 13.80
C TYR A 44 -6.81 4.19 12.35
N PHE A 45 -7.27 5.15 11.55
CA PHE A 45 -6.63 5.46 10.28
C PHE A 45 -6.26 6.95 10.23
N TYR A 46 -5.42 7.31 9.30
CA TYR A 46 -4.78 8.62 9.28
C TYR A 46 -4.83 9.23 7.89
N VAL A 47 -4.87 10.57 7.84
CA VAL A 47 -4.72 11.36 6.63
C VAL A 47 -3.57 12.34 6.82
N LEU A 48 -2.59 12.31 5.95
CA LEU A 48 -1.43 13.19 5.99
C LEU A 48 -1.85 14.63 5.65
N LEU A 49 -1.44 15.59 6.47
CA LEU A 49 -1.56 17.03 6.17
C LEU A 49 -0.24 17.62 5.70
N LYS A 50 0.87 17.24 6.35
CA LYS A 50 2.23 17.70 6.05
C LYS A 50 3.24 16.72 6.61
N GLY A 51 4.39 16.60 5.98
CA GLY A 51 5.47 15.72 6.42
C GLY A 51 5.61 14.47 5.56
N ARG A 52 6.20 13.43 6.12
CA ARG A 52 6.39 12.13 5.44
C ARG A 52 6.34 11.00 6.45
N VAL A 53 5.66 9.93 6.07
CA VAL A 53 5.54 8.71 6.89
C VAL A 53 5.95 7.52 6.04
N LYS A 54 6.90 6.72 6.53
CA LYS A 54 7.24 5.44 5.88
C LYS A 54 6.35 4.33 6.41
N LEU A 55 5.88 3.49 5.50
CA LEU A 55 5.27 2.21 5.80
C LEU A 55 6.28 1.10 5.51
N ALA A 56 6.48 0.20 6.47
CA ALA A 56 7.45 -0.88 6.36
C ALA A 56 6.86 -2.17 6.91
N VAL A 57 7.25 -3.31 6.34
CA VAL A 57 6.78 -4.64 6.73
C VAL A 57 7.93 -5.57 7.10
N GLY A 58 7.62 -6.60 7.89
CA GLY A 58 8.52 -7.67 8.27
C GLY A 58 9.59 -7.26 9.30
N ALA A 59 10.32 -8.27 9.78
CA ALA A 59 11.31 -8.12 10.84
C ALA A 59 12.45 -7.14 10.48
N ILE A 60 12.85 -7.11 9.20
CA ILE A 60 13.87 -6.17 8.69
C ILE A 60 13.30 -4.80 8.35
N ARG A 61 12.00 -4.59 8.57
CA ARG A 61 11.27 -3.33 8.28
C ARG A 61 11.50 -2.82 6.87
N GLN A 62 11.31 -3.72 5.90
CA GLN A 62 11.43 -3.38 4.49
C GLN A 62 10.42 -2.28 4.13
N LEU A 63 10.90 -1.20 3.51
CA LEU A 63 10.07 -0.11 3.05
C LEU A 63 9.15 -0.60 1.93
N VAL A 64 7.84 -0.39 2.10
CA VAL A 64 6.84 -0.73 1.09
C VAL A 64 6.17 0.50 0.47
N HIS A 65 6.12 1.61 1.21
CA HIS A 65 5.52 2.85 0.70
C HIS A 65 5.96 4.06 1.55
N VAL A 66 6.07 5.22 0.91
CA VAL A 66 6.21 6.52 1.58
C VAL A 66 4.95 7.33 1.35
N VAL A 67 4.26 7.67 2.43
CA VAL A 67 3.14 8.60 2.43
C VAL A 67 3.71 10.01 2.50
N GLU A 68 3.57 10.79 1.43
CA GLU A 68 4.17 12.14 1.36
C GLU A 68 3.26 13.18 0.69
N ARG A 69 2.17 12.74 0.05
CA ARG A 69 1.22 13.66 -0.55
C ARG A 69 0.20 14.13 0.49
N PRO A 70 0.00 15.44 0.70
CA PRO A 70 -1.07 15.94 1.55
C PRO A 70 -2.44 15.37 1.11
N GLY A 71 -3.18 14.85 2.07
CA GLY A 71 -4.47 14.18 1.83
C GLY A 71 -4.39 12.68 1.57
N GLU A 72 -3.21 12.12 1.50
CA GLU A 72 -3.02 10.69 1.37
C GLU A 72 -3.38 9.97 2.66
N ALA A 73 -4.22 8.90 2.55
CA ALA A 73 -4.65 8.09 3.68
C ALA A 73 -3.75 6.88 3.88
N PHE A 74 -3.57 6.48 5.15
CA PHE A 74 -2.84 5.29 5.53
C PHE A 74 -3.37 4.71 6.86
N GLY A 75 -2.94 3.50 7.23
CA GLY A 75 -3.45 2.80 8.42
C GLY A 75 -4.92 2.35 8.29
N TRP A 76 -5.41 2.22 7.09
CA TRP A 76 -6.80 1.88 6.74
C TRP A 76 -7.17 0.40 6.96
N SER A 77 -6.31 -0.41 7.60
CA SER A 77 -6.58 -1.82 7.91
C SER A 77 -7.94 -2.01 8.60
N SER A 78 -8.24 -1.18 9.59
CA SER A 78 -9.51 -1.21 10.32
C SER A 78 -10.74 -0.88 9.47
N LEU A 79 -10.60 -0.11 8.38
CA LEU A 79 -11.70 0.23 7.48
C LEU A 79 -12.07 -0.91 6.52
N VAL A 80 -11.15 -1.85 6.30
CA VAL A 80 -11.35 -3.01 5.40
C VAL A 80 -11.50 -4.32 6.16
N GLY A 81 -11.88 -4.25 7.44
CA GLY A 81 -12.20 -5.43 8.25
C GLY A 81 -10.98 -6.20 8.78
N ARG A 82 -9.79 -5.60 8.78
CA ARG A 82 -8.60 -6.21 9.41
C ARG A 82 -8.49 -5.73 10.85
N GLU A 83 -8.25 -6.65 11.77
CA GLU A 83 -8.09 -6.33 13.19
C GLU A 83 -6.72 -5.73 13.51
N LEU A 84 -5.70 -6.07 12.72
CA LEU A 84 -4.32 -5.69 12.96
C LEU A 84 -3.75 -4.87 11.80
N TYR A 85 -2.84 -3.95 12.12
CA TYR A 85 -2.08 -3.24 11.09
C TYR A 85 -1.17 -4.20 10.32
N SER A 86 -1.14 -4.04 9.01
CA SER A 86 -0.33 -4.85 8.09
C SER A 86 1.06 -4.26 7.81
N ALA A 87 1.40 -3.16 8.46
CA ALA A 87 2.69 -2.49 8.31
C ALA A 87 2.98 -1.65 9.54
N THR A 88 4.25 -1.32 9.77
CA THR A 88 4.70 -0.32 10.74
C THR A 88 4.71 1.06 10.08
N ALA A 89 4.15 2.09 10.75
CA ALA A 89 4.19 3.47 10.29
C ALA A 89 5.12 4.31 11.17
N LYS A 90 6.11 4.97 10.55
CA LYS A 90 7.08 5.82 11.23
C LYS A 90 7.25 7.16 10.52
N CYS A 91 7.24 8.28 11.27
CA CYS A 91 7.51 9.61 10.76
C CYS A 91 8.97 9.73 10.27
N MET A 92 9.16 10.17 9.02
CA MET A 92 10.48 10.46 8.44
C MET A 92 10.91 11.91 8.61
N ALA A 93 9.96 12.78 8.96
CA ALA A 93 10.13 14.21 9.23
C ALA A 93 9.04 14.63 10.21
N ASP A 94 9.11 15.87 10.70
CA ASP A 94 8.02 16.46 11.47
C ASP A 94 6.73 16.40 10.66
N THR A 95 5.70 15.81 11.23
CA THR A 95 4.50 15.39 10.52
C THR A 95 3.26 15.94 11.20
N LYS A 96 2.34 16.48 10.37
CA LYS A 96 0.99 16.84 10.79
C LYS A 96 0.00 15.94 10.09
N LEU A 97 -0.94 15.39 10.83
CA LEU A 97 -1.93 14.47 10.32
C LEU A 97 -3.30 14.64 10.99
N LEU A 98 -4.30 14.03 10.39
CA LEU A 98 -5.59 13.77 10.99
C LEU A 98 -5.63 12.31 11.38
N LYS A 99 -6.02 12.06 12.61
CA LYS A 99 -6.27 10.73 13.16
C LYS A 99 -7.76 10.53 13.32
N PHE A 100 -8.27 9.42 12.83
CA PHE A 100 -9.68 9.06 12.89
C PHE A 100 -9.84 7.75 13.67
N ASP A 101 -10.74 7.75 14.65
CA ASP A 101 -11.21 6.51 15.25
C ASP A 101 -12.08 5.76 14.24
N SER A 102 -11.73 4.51 13.93
CA SER A 102 -12.38 3.74 12.87
C SER A 102 -13.83 3.39 13.20
N LYS A 103 -14.15 3.17 14.46
CA LYS A 103 -15.52 2.86 14.88
C LYS A 103 -16.43 4.07 14.77
N GLU A 104 -15.96 5.24 15.23
CA GLU A 104 -16.71 6.48 15.12
C GLU A 104 -16.89 6.88 13.64
N PHE A 105 -15.86 6.70 12.86
CA PHE A 105 -15.92 6.94 11.40
C PHE A 105 -16.94 6.03 10.73
N GLN A 106 -16.98 4.75 11.06
CA GLN A 106 -17.92 3.79 10.52
C GLN A 106 -19.37 4.19 10.82
N LYS A 107 -19.66 4.66 12.04
CA LYS A 107 -20.99 5.18 12.38
C LYS A 107 -21.43 6.35 11.50
N VAL A 108 -20.49 7.19 11.07
CA VAL A 108 -20.79 8.29 10.13
C VAL A 108 -21.11 7.75 8.75
N LEU A 109 -20.40 6.71 8.27
CA LEU A 109 -20.65 6.07 6.98
C LEU A 109 -22.00 5.35 6.94
N GLU A 110 -22.38 4.66 8.02
CA GLU A 110 -23.64 3.93 8.13
C GLU A 110 -24.86 4.87 8.01
N LYS A 111 -24.71 6.11 8.50
CA LYS A 111 -25.77 7.14 8.40
C LYS A 111 -25.89 7.77 7.01
N ASP A 112 -24.90 7.58 6.13
CA ASP A 112 -24.90 8.10 4.76
C ASP A 112 -24.25 7.10 3.80
N PRO A 113 -24.95 6.01 3.44
CA PRO A 113 -24.42 4.93 2.62
C PRO A 113 -23.90 5.39 1.25
N SER A 114 -24.52 6.43 0.68
CA SER A 114 -24.11 6.97 -0.63
C SER A 114 -22.71 7.58 -0.58
N ASN A 115 -22.40 8.37 0.44
CA ASN A 115 -21.07 8.90 0.67
C ASN A 115 -20.12 7.81 1.16
N GLY A 116 -20.61 6.82 1.93
CA GLY A 116 -19.86 5.62 2.30
C GLY A 116 -19.36 4.86 1.07
N LEU A 117 -20.23 4.61 0.08
CA LEU A 117 -19.84 3.96 -1.16
C LEU A 117 -18.81 4.80 -1.95
N ALA A 118 -18.99 6.12 -2.01
CA ALA A 118 -18.03 7.00 -2.66
C ALA A 118 -16.66 6.95 -1.97
N LEU A 119 -16.61 6.90 -0.64
CA LEU A 119 -15.38 6.75 0.13
C LEU A 119 -14.66 5.44 -0.21
N PHE A 120 -15.36 4.31 -0.18
CA PHE A 120 -14.73 3.02 -0.47
C PHE A 120 -14.29 2.90 -1.92
N ARG A 121 -14.96 3.53 -2.88
CA ARG A 121 -14.48 3.67 -4.26
C ARG A 121 -13.18 4.46 -4.32
N GLY A 122 -13.10 5.61 -3.63
CA GLY A 122 -11.88 6.41 -3.54
C GLY A 122 -10.73 5.62 -2.91
N LEU A 123 -11.01 4.92 -1.80
CA LEU A 123 -10.04 4.05 -1.13
C LEU A 123 -9.55 2.93 -2.05
N SER A 124 -10.47 2.24 -2.74
CA SER A 124 -10.12 1.17 -3.69
C SER A 124 -9.24 1.69 -4.84
N GLY A 125 -9.52 2.89 -5.35
CA GLY A 125 -8.69 3.55 -6.34
C GLY A 125 -7.27 3.81 -5.83
N ALA A 126 -7.14 4.42 -4.63
CA ALA A 126 -5.84 4.70 -4.01
C ALA A 126 -5.04 3.41 -3.74
N LEU A 127 -5.71 2.32 -3.35
CA LEU A 127 -5.08 1.01 -3.15
C LEU A 127 -4.65 0.38 -4.47
N GLY A 128 -5.47 0.50 -5.52
CA GLY A 128 -5.13 0.07 -6.87
C GLY A 128 -3.87 0.74 -7.40
N GLU A 129 -3.74 2.04 -7.25
CA GLU A 129 -2.55 2.81 -7.63
C GLU A 129 -1.30 2.32 -6.89
N ARG A 130 -1.40 2.09 -5.58
CA ARG A 130 -0.29 1.55 -4.78
C ARG A 130 0.12 0.15 -5.23
N LEU A 131 -0.85 -0.70 -5.53
CA LEU A 131 -0.60 -2.05 -6.02
C LEU A 131 0.10 -2.05 -7.37
N ILE A 132 -0.36 -1.23 -8.33
CA ILE A 132 0.27 -1.06 -9.63
C ILE A 132 1.72 -0.56 -9.48
N SER A 133 1.94 0.43 -8.60
CA SER A 133 3.29 0.93 -8.30
C SER A 133 4.19 -0.16 -7.73
N SER A 134 3.65 -1.04 -6.87
CA SER A 134 4.38 -2.17 -6.28
C SER A 134 4.75 -3.22 -7.35
N TYR A 135 3.88 -3.49 -8.31
CA TYR A 135 4.19 -4.39 -9.44
C TYR A 135 5.34 -3.86 -10.28
N GLY A 136 5.36 -2.55 -10.56
CA GLY A 136 6.48 -1.91 -11.25
C GLY A 136 7.81 -2.11 -10.51
N ALA A 137 7.82 -1.87 -9.20
CA ALA A 137 9.02 -2.06 -8.39
C ALA A 137 9.51 -3.52 -8.37
N LEU A 138 8.59 -4.50 -8.31
CA LEU A 138 8.92 -5.92 -8.37
C LEU A 138 9.46 -6.33 -9.74
N ALA A 139 8.91 -5.80 -10.83
CA ALA A 139 9.39 -6.09 -12.18
C ALA A 139 10.82 -5.60 -12.41
N PHE A 140 11.20 -4.46 -11.82
CA PHE A 140 12.58 -3.95 -11.88
C PHE A 140 13.54 -4.67 -10.93
N ALA A 141 13.04 -5.30 -9.87
CA ALA A 141 13.86 -6.02 -8.90
C ALA A 141 14.19 -7.46 -9.31
N GLN A 142 13.53 -8.01 -10.31
CA GLN A 142 13.89 -9.30 -10.88
C GLN A 142 15.10 -9.13 -11.79
N PRO A 143 16.23 -9.85 -11.57
CA PRO A 143 17.30 -9.94 -12.57
C PRO A 143 16.67 -10.45 -13.86
N SER A 144 16.91 -9.77 -14.96
CA SER A 144 16.49 -10.21 -16.28
C SER A 144 16.93 -11.66 -16.50
N GLU A 145 15.99 -12.59 -16.46
CA GLU A 145 16.19 -13.96 -16.95
C GLU A 145 16.23 -13.96 -18.48
N GLU A 146 16.98 -13.04 -19.05
CA GLU A 146 17.35 -13.10 -20.45
C GLU A 146 18.57 -14.00 -20.56
N HIS A 147 18.38 -15.07 -21.29
CA HIS A 147 19.36 -16.07 -21.74
C HIS A 147 19.67 -17.24 -20.77
N ARG A 148 18.68 -17.97 -20.37
CA ARG A 148 18.83 -19.44 -20.41
C ARG A 148 18.52 -19.90 -21.82
N THR A 149 19.49 -19.73 -22.70
CA THR A 149 19.56 -20.45 -23.96
C THR A 149 19.60 -21.93 -23.57
N TYR A 150 18.53 -22.64 -23.79
CA TYR A 150 18.53 -24.09 -23.84
C TYR A 150 19.37 -24.43 -25.07
N GLY A 151 20.66 -24.61 -24.87
CA GLY A 151 21.54 -25.21 -25.81
C GLY A 151 21.12 -26.66 -25.99
N SER A 152 20.30 -26.90 -26.98
CA SER A 152 20.08 -28.24 -27.53
C SER A 152 21.34 -28.71 -28.21
N SER A 153 22.30 -29.21 -27.46
CA SER A 153 23.37 -30.02 -28.02
C SER A 153 22.85 -31.43 -28.27
N LEU A 154 22.13 -31.59 -29.35
CA LEU A 154 21.96 -32.92 -29.97
C LEU A 154 23.30 -33.33 -30.53
N THR A 155 24.11 -34.02 -29.77
CA THR A 155 25.25 -34.75 -30.24
C THR A 155 24.73 -35.99 -30.93
N LEU A 156 24.62 -35.91 -32.26
CA LEU A 156 24.48 -37.11 -33.11
C LEU A 156 25.82 -37.86 -33.09
N GLN A 157 25.88 -38.90 -32.29
CA GLN A 157 26.94 -39.86 -32.33
C GLN A 157 26.69 -40.78 -33.54
N GLN A 158 27.41 -40.55 -34.62
CA GLN A 158 27.49 -41.48 -35.75
C GLN A 158 28.16 -42.78 -35.28
N ALA A 159 27.37 -43.84 -35.26
CA ALA A 159 27.90 -45.19 -35.14
C ALA A 159 28.58 -45.54 -36.48
N GLY A 160 29.89 -45.55 -36.49
CA GLY A 160 30.67 -46.10 -37.59
C GLY A 160 30.52 -47.62 -37.63
N SER A 161 30.03 -48.12 -38.75
CA SER A 161 30.04 -49.53 -39.10
C SER A 161 31.43 -49.94 -39.55
N GLU A 162 32.15 -50.68 -38.78
CA GLU A 162 33.29 -51.47 -39.27
C GLU A 162 32.82 -52.86 -39.60
N ILE A 163 32.83 -53.12 -40.89
CA ILE A 163 32.73 -54.47 -41.44
C ILE A 163 34.15 -55.00 -41.50
N SER A 164 34.45 -56.00 -40.74
CA SER A 164 35.66 -56.81 -40.82
C SER A 164 35.34 -58.10 -41.54
N GLU A 165 35.80 -58.20 -42.78
CA GLU A 165 35.95 -59.50 -43.48
C GLU A 165 37.19 -60.19 -42.96
N SER A 166 37.08 -61.49 -42.83
CA SER A 166 38.21 -62.40 -42.60
C SER A 166 38.09 -63.65 -43.39
N PRO A 167 39.19 -64.28 -43.73
CA PRO A 167 39.25 -65.39 -44.73
C PRO A 167 38.74 -66.72 -44.16
#